data_0f4887814f3ee9bfc610fbd255fbd05e
#
_entry.id   0f4887814f3ee9bfc610fbd255fbd05e
#
_cell.length_a   1.000
_cell.length_b   1.000
_cell.length_c   1.000
_cell.angle_alpha   90.00
_cell.angle_beta   90.00
_cell.angle_gamma   90.00
#
_symmetry.space_group_name_H-M   'P 1'
#
loop_
_entity.id
_entity.type
_entity.pdbx_description
1 polymer ?
#
loop_
_entity_poly.entity_id
_entity_poly.type
_entity_poly.pdbx_seq_one_letter_code
_entity_poly.pdbx_strand_id
1 'polypeptide(L)'
;RRPPRSTPLYSSAASDVYKRQGGRPAMGCVLTKLLGKVTDPAPTYVDMMQGRPLVRNSARPGFLGPSYKPFRPDLSSIFNRPLEPGMVNELAALGSNHTVSLSLNAELNAQRLNSRSALLGSLDKIRREVDATGMMDAMDRFSQQATGILLSGTFADALDLSNEDPKVLEKYMVPDRPVVGRFTTADEPKASLKLLMARRLVEAGVRCVSLTISDFDTHSDNFNRMRYTLPILDHAIVTFINDLEERGMLDNTSIILWGEFGRTPKINGNAGRDHWPRVACALMAGGGMRHGQVIGATDRLAGEPVDRPVSFQEVFATLYRHLGIDTHQATIQDLHGRPHYLVDPEKHPLPELI
;
A
#
# COMPACT_ATOMS: atom_id res chain seq x y z
N ARG A 1 -20.43 -22.76 -28.87
CA ARG A 1 -19.07 -22.27 -28.60
C ARG A 1 -19.10 -21.72 -27.17
N ARG A 2 -18.30 -22.25 -26.25
CA ARG A 2 -18.14 -21.70 -24.92
C ARG A 2 -17.40 -20.36 -25.03
N PRO A 3 -17.82 -19.30 -24.34
CA PRO A 3 -17.07 -18.04 -24.31
C PRO A 3 -15.67 -18.31 -23.73
N PRO A 4 -14.64 -17.57 -24.15
CA PRO A 4 -13.31 -17.71 -23.59
C PRO A 4 -13.39 -17.46 -22.07
N ARG A 5 -12.79 -18.35 -21.28
CA ARG A 5 -12.64 -18.16 -19.84
C ARG A 5 -11.76 -16.93 -19.67
N SER A 6 -12.35 -15.82 -19.27
CA SER A 6 -11.59 -14.68 -18.77
C SER A 6 -10.89 -15.14 -17.49
N THR A 7 -9.59 -15.37 -17.59
CA THR A 7 -8.77 -15.67 -16.42
C THR A 7 -8.72 -14.40 -15.59
N PRO A 8 -9.22 -14.39 -14.34
CA PRO A 8 -9.10 -13.22 -13.49
C PRO A 8 -7.63 -12.88 -13.33
N LEU A 9 -7.24 -11.65 -13.56
CA LEU A 9 -5.87 -11.14 -13.44
C LEU A 9 -5.24 -11.38 -12.07
N TYR A 10 -6.01 -11.88 -11.09
CA TYR A 10 -5.62 -12.09 -9.69
C TYR A 10 -6.14 -13.40 -9.10
N SER A 11 -6.30 -14.45 -9.89
CA SER A 11 -6.55 -15.79 -9.34
C SER A 11 -5.28 -16.34 -8.69
N SER A 12 -5.41 -17.23 -7.71
CA SER A 12 -4.27 -17.92 -7.08
C SER A 12 -3.37 -18.62 -8.12
N ALA A 13 -3.96 -19.15 -9.20
CA ALA A 13 -3.22 -19.75 -10.30
C ALA A 13 -2.41 -18.72 -11.12
N ALA A 14 -2.96 -17.53 -11.39
CA ALA A 14 -2.21 -16.44 -11.99
C ALA A 14 -1.06 -15.98 -11.07
N SER A 15 -1.26 -15.97 -9.75
CA SER A 15 -0.19 -15.64 -8.81
C SER A 15 0.97 -16.64 -8.84
N ASP A 16 0.73 -17.90 -9.14
CA ASP A 16 1.79 -18.92 -9.21
C ASP A 16 2.61 -18.82 -10.50
N VAL A 17 2.01 -18.47 -11.63
CA VAL A 17 2.74 -18.18 -12.86
C VAL A 17 3.55 -16.88 -12.70
N TYR A 18 2.99 -15.86 -12.10
CA TYR A 18 3.68 -14.59 -11.80
C TYR A 18 4.78 -14.74 -10.74
N LYS A 19 4.63 -15.61 -9.75
CA LYS A 19 5.69 -15.91 -8.79
C LYS A 19 6.96 -16.44 -9.45
N ARG A 20 6.83 -17.23 -10.51
CA ARG A 20 7.97 -17.80 -11.27
C ARG A 20 8.64 -16.76 -12.18
N GLN A 21 7.95 -15.68 -12.56
CA GLN A 21 8.44 -14.63 -13.47
C GLN A 21 8.69 -13.29 -12.77
N GLY A 22 8.66 -13.23 -11.44
CA GLY A 22 8.84 -12.00 -10.67
C GLY A 22 7.59 -11.11 -10.61
N GLY A 23 6.58 -11.29 -11.46
CA GLY A 23 5.34 -10.51 -11.49
C GLY A 23 5.52 -9.01 -11.74
N ARG A 24 4.43 -8.29 -11.99
CA ARG A 24 4.46 -6.83 -12.04
C ARG A 24 4.67 -6.25 -10.62
N PRO A 25 5.49 -5.20 -10.47
CA PRO A 25 5.71 -4.54 -9.19
C PRO A 25 4.45 -3.79 -8.75
N ALA A 26 4.24 -3.69 -7.43
CA ALA A 26 3.26 -2.77 -6.86
C ALA A 26 3.63 -1.32 -7.19
N MET A 27 2.62 -0.43 -7.32
CA MET A 27 2.84 0.97 -7.67
C MET A 27 3.88 1.66 -6.79
N GLY A 28 3.82 1.50 -5.46
CA GLY A 28 4.80 2.08 -4.55
C GLY A 28 6.23 1.60 -4.79
N CYS A 29 6.41 0.35 -5.24
CA CYS A 29 7.73 -0.18 -5.63
C CYS A 29 8.23 0.48 -6.93
N VAL A 30 7.33 0.75 -7.88
CA VAL A 30 7.63 1.52 -9.09
C VAL A 30 8.05 2.94 -8.72
N LEU A 31 7.33 3.60 -7.83
CA LEU A 31 7.65 4.93 -7.33
C LEU A 31 9.02 4.97 -6.62
N THR A 32 9.35 3.93 -5.84
CA THR A 32 10.68 3.80 -5.24
C THR A 32 11.77 3.75 -6.31
N LYS A 33 11.53 3.08 -7.43
CA LYS A 33 12.48 3.01 -8.56
C LYS A 33 12.62 4.35 -9.28
N LEU A 34 11.52 5.05 -9.52
CA LEU A 34 11.50 6.25 -10.35
C LEU A 34 11.81 7.54 -9.57
N LEU A 35 11.36 7.64 -8.33
CA LEU A 35 11.39 8.88 -7.54
C LEU A 35 12.26 8.79 -6.29
N GLY A 36 12.56 7.58 -5.80
CA GLY A 36 13.32 7.38 -4.57
C GLY A 36 14.77 7.77 -4.71
N LYS A 37 15.27 8.55 -3.74
CA LYS A 37 16.66 8.94 -3.61
C LYS A 37 17.26 8.37 -2.33
N VAL A 38 18.52 8.03 -2.36
CA VAL A 38 19.25 7.54 -1.18
C VAL A 38 19.31 8.60 -0.07
N THR A 39 19.23 9.87 -0.45
CA THR A 39 19.25 11.03 0.46
C THR A 39 17.89 11.40 1.04
N ASP A 40 16.81 10.68 0.65
CA ASP A 40 15.49 10.99 1.18
C ASP A 40 15.43 10.70 2.70
N PRO A 41 14.82 11.57 3.50
CA PRO A 41 14.76 11.44 4.97
C PRO A 41 13.81 10.32 5.42
N ALA A 42 13.00 9.78 4.52
CA ALA A 42 12.04 8.72 4.76
C ALA A 42 12.04 7.73 3.58
N PRO A 43 11.57 6.48 3.77
CA PRO A 43 11.36 5.53 2.68
C PRO A 43 10.37 6.11 1.67
N THR A 44 10.63 5.93 0.37
CA THR A 44 9.70 6.36 -0.67
C THR A 44 8.35 5.66 -0.55
N TYR A 45 8.35 4.40 -0.15
CA TYR A 45 7.14 3.58 -0.02
C TYR A 45 7.08 2.85 1.32
N VAL A 46 6.00 3.08 2.04
CA VAL A 46 5.66 2.39 3.30
C VAL A 46 4.40 1.56 3.11
N ASP A 47 4.47 0.28 3.46
CA ASP A 47 3.35 -0.66 3.39
C ASP A 47 2.93 -1.07 4.80
N MET A 48 1.78 -0.58 5.25
CA MET A 48 1.19 -0.83 6.56
C MET A 48 0.18 -1.99 6.55
N MET A 49 0.23 -2.85 5.54
CA MET A 49 -0.62 -4.05 5.48
C MET A 49 -0.31 -5.00 6.65
N GLN A 50 -1.37 -5.57 7.22
CA GLN A 50 -1.28 -6.48 8.34
C GLN A 50 -2.13 -7.74 8.13
N GLY A 51 -1.88 -8.78 8.93
CA GLY A 51 -2.67 -9.99 8.92
C GLY A 51 -2.62 -10.76 7.60
N ARG A 52 -3.73 -11.36 7.20
CA ARG A 52 -3.86 -12.15 5.96
C ARG A 52 -3.48 -11.36 4.68
N PRO A 53 -3.87 -10.10 4.50
CA PRO A 53 -3.41 -9.30 3.36
C PRO A 53 -1.90 -9.17 3.28
N LEU A 54 -1.22 -8.99 4.41
CA LEU A 54 0.25 -8.93 4.45
C LEU A 54 0.89 -10.22 3.92
N VAL A 55 0.37 -11.38 4.33
CA VAL A 55 0.94 -12.67 3.96
C VAL A 55 0.68 -13.00 2.48
N ARG A 56 -0.55 -12.81 2.01
CA ARG A 56 -1.00 -13.31 0.70
C ARG A 56 -1.01 -12.25 -0.40
N ASN A 57 -1.39 -11.03 -0.08
CA ASN A 57 -1.69 -9.98 -1.06
C ASN A 57 -0.82 -8.73 -0.87
N SER A 58 0.24 -8.80 -0.06
CA SER A 58 1.10 -7.65 0.19
C SER A 58 1.77 -7.13 -1.07
N ALA A 59 2.04 -5.84 -1.07
CA ALA A 59 2.81 -5.19 -2.11
C ALA A 59 4.17 -5.85 -2.32
N ARG A 60 4.54 -6.11 -3.57
CA ARG A 60 5.76 -6.80 -3.94
C ARG A 60 6.53 -6.02 -5.00
N PRO A 61 7.86 -6.09 -4.99
CA PRO A 61 8.68 -5.41 -5.99
C PRO A 61 8.65 -6.10 -7.36
N GLY A 62 8.10 -7.32 -7.46
CA GLY A 62 8.00 -8.06 -8.71
C GLY A 62 9.35 -8.18 -9.41
N PHE A 63 9.35 -7.93 -10.73
CA PHE A 63 10.54 -8.01 -11.57
C PHE A 63 11.58 -6.91 -11.29
N LEU A 64 11.30 -5.91 -10.44
CA LEU A 64 12.29 -4.92 -10.02
C LEU A 64 13.33 -5.48 -9.04
N GLY A 65 13.00 -6.59 -8.39
CA GLY A 65 13.89 -7.24 -7.43
C GLY A 65 13.84 -6.65 -6.01
N PRO A 66 14.58 -7.24 -5.08
CA PRO A 66 14.47 -6.98 -3.64
C PRO A 66 14.84 -5.55 -3.23
N SER A 67 15.64 -4.84 -4.03
CA SER A 67 16.06 -3.46 -3.76
C SER A 67 14.91 -2.45 -3.71
N TYR A 68 13.75 -2.80 -4.24
CA TYR A 68 12.59 -1.93 -4.30
C TYR A 68 11.41 -2.43 -3.45
N LYS A 69 11.70 -3.28 -2.45
CA LYS A 69 10.70 -3.71 -1.47
C LYS A 69 10.17 -2.51 -0.69
N PRO A 70 8.87 -2.51 -0.32
CA PRO A 70 8.34 -1.50 0.59
C PRO A 70 8.99 -1.62 1.97
N PHE A 71 9.12 -0.50 2.65
CA PHE A 71 9.38 -0.51 4.08
C PHE A 71 8.11 -0.95 4.82
N ARG A 72 8.24 -1.88 5.77
CA ARG A 72 7.14 -2.38 6.60
C ARG A 72 7.45 -2.15 8.07
N PRO A 73 6.85 -1.12 8.69
CA PRO A 73 7.01 -0.90 10.11
C PRO A 73 6.32 -2.03 10.90
N ASP A 74 6.86 -2.34 12.08
CA ASP A 74 6.14 -3.16 13.04
C ASP A 74 5.09 -2.31 13.75
N LEU A 75 3.84 -2.57 13.44
CA LEU A 75 2.69 -1.85 14.01
C LEU A 75 1.93 -2.70 15.04
N SER A 76 2.49 -3.83 15.47
CA SER A 76 1.83 -4.77 16.37
C SER A 76 1.51 -4.16 17.75
N SER A 77 2.26 -3.16 18.18
CA SER A 77 2.00 -2.43 19.43
C SER A 77 0.75 -1.53 19.37
N ILE A 78 0.37 -1.08 18.17
CA ILE A 78 -0.76 -0.17 17.95
C ILE A 78 -1.97 -0.95 17.46
N PHE A 79 -1.74 -1.86 16.51
CA PHE A 79 -2.77 -2.66 15.83
C PHE A 79 -2.52 -4.14 16.13
N ASN A 80 -3.03 -4.59 17.24
CA ASN A 80 -2.81 -5.96 17.71
C ASN A 80 -3.71 -6.94 16.95
N ARG A 81 -3.15 -7.52 15.87
CA ARG A 81 -3.79 -8.61 15.15
C ARG A 81 -2.88 -9.83 15.10
N PRO A 82 -3.11 -10.83 15.97
CA PRO A 82 -2.39 -12.08 15.88
C PRO A 82 -2.66 -12.77 14.53
N LEU A 83 -1.60 -13.23 13.88
CA LEU A 83 -1.72 -14.08 12.69
C LEU A 83 -2.19 -15.48 13.14
N GLU A 84 -3.02 -16.10 12.32
CA GLU A 84 -3.34 -17.53 12.47
C GLU A 84 -2.04 -18.36 12.37
N PRO A 85 -1.89 -19.46 13.13
CA PRO A 85 -0.66 -20.25 13.16
C PRO A 85 -0.11 -20.65 11.79
N GLY A 86 -0.98 -20.99 10.84
CA GLY A 86 -0.57 -21.31 9.46
C GLY A 86 0.02 -20.10 8.72
N MET A 87 -0.42 -18.89 8.99
CA MET A 87 0.08 -17.67 8.37
C MET A 87 1.42 -17.21 8.96
N VAL A 88 1.70 -17.54 10.22
CA VAL A 88 3.02 -17.26 10.84
C VAL A 88 4.12 -17.95 10.04
N ASN A 89 3.92 -19.21 9.68
CA ASN A 89 4.88 -19.97 8.89
C ASN A 89 5.00 -19.44 7.45
N GLU A 90 3.88 -19.06 6.83
CA GLU A 90 3.90 -18.43 5.49
C GLU A 90 4.67 -17.10 5.51
N LEU A 91 4.46 -16.29 6.54
CA LEU A 91 5.15 -15.01 6.71
C LEU A 91 6.66 -15.22 6.95
N ALA A 92 7.02 -16.18 7.80
CA ALA A 92 8.41 -16.56 8.05
C ALA A 92 9.12 -17.00 6.75
N ALA A 93 8.46 -17.80 5.93
CA ALA A 93 8.97 -18.24 4.62
C ALA A 93 9.18 -17.07 3.63
N LEU A 94 8.46 -15.97 3.80
CA LEU A 94 8.65 -14.73 3.01
C LEU A 94 9.82 -13.86 3.50
N GLY A 95 10.49 -14.24 4.59
CA GLY A 95 11.65 -13.53 5.14
C GLY A 95 11.32 -12.19 5.80
N SER A 96 10.11 -12.01 6.31
CA SER A 96 9.62 -10.74 6.88
C SER A 96 9.62 -10.71 8.43
N ASN A 97 10.39 -11.58 9.08
CA ASN A 97 10.40 -11.70 10.55
C ASN A 97 11.31 -10.70 11.27
N HIS A 98 11.73 -9.63 10.63
CA HIS A 98 12.62 -8.67 11.30
C HIS A 98 11.84 -7.42 11.72
N THR A 99 11.63 -7.28 13.02
CA THR A 99 11.32 -5.99 13.66
C THR A 99 12.51 -5.05 13.45
N VAL A 100 12.30 -3.96 12.77
CA VAL A 100 13.32 -2.94 12.56
C VAL A 100 13.20 -1.92 13.69
N SER A 101 14.22 -1.85 14.56
CA SER A 101 14.33 -0.74 15.51
C SER A 101 14.75 0.53 14.76
N LEU A 102 13.96 1.56 14.85
CA LEU A 102 14.20 2.87 14.23
C LEU A 102 14.87 3.86 15.19
N SER A 103 15.28 3.40 16.38
CA SER A 103 15.99 4.20 17.35
C SER A 103 17.45 3.75 17.46
N LEU A 104 18.35 4.71 17.57
CA LEU A 104 19.75 4.46 17.91
C LEU A 104 19.82 4.08 19.41
N ASN A 105 20.53 3.04 19.73
CA ASN A 105 20.80 2.71 21.14
C ASN A 105 21.87 3.65 21.72
N ALA A 106 22.00 3.68 23.05
CA ALA A 106 22.92 4.58 23.75
C ALA A 106 24.41 4.36 23.35
N GLU A 107 24.76 3.16 22.88
CA GLU A 107 26.13 2.80 22.48
C GLU A 107 26.43 3.19 21.02
N LEU A 108 25.39 3.36 20.20
CA LEU A 108 25.51 3.66 18.77
C LEU A 108 24.93 5.06 18.49
N ASN A 109 25.69 6.10 18.77
CA ASN A 109 25.33 7.46 18.44
C ASN A 109 25.55 7.77 16.93
N ALA A 110 25.01 8.89 16.44
CA ALA A 110 25.09 9.31 15.03
C ALA A 110 26.54 9.39 14.51
N GLN A 111 27.48 9.86 15.33
CA GLN A 111 28.90 9.97 14.94
C GLN A 111 29.54 8.59 14.73
N ARG A 112 29.28 7.64 15.64
CA ARG A 112 29.78 6.26 15.51
C ARG A 112 29.15 5.53 14.32
N LEU A 113 27.86 5.76 14.07
CA LEU A 113 27.16 5.19 12.90
C LEU A 113 27.78 5.70 11.61
N ASN A 114 28.02 7.02 11.49
CA ASN A 114 28.65 7.62 10.31
C ASN A 114 30.07 7.12 10.09
N SER A 115 30.87 6.98 11.15
CA SER A 115 32.25 6.46 11.08
C SER A 115 32.28 4.99 10.63
N ARG A 116 31.36 4.16 11.14
CA ARG A 116 31.22 2.76 10.73
C ARG A 116 30.75 2.63 9.28
N SER A 117 29.80 3.46 8.83
CA SER A 117 29.31 3.47 7.45
C SER A 117 30.43 3.89 6.48
N ALA A 118 31.25 4.89 6.84
CA ALA A 118 32.41 5.31 6.04
C ALA A 118 33.47 4.21 5.94
N LEU A 119 33.75 3.50 7.03
CA LEU A 119 34.69 2.37 7.05
C LEU A 119 34.18 1.20 6.20
N LEU A 120 32.89 0.84 6.35
CA LEU A 120 32.25 -0.19 5.54
C LEU A 120 32.32 0.15 4.05
N GLY A 121 31.99 1.37 3.67
CA GLY A 121 32.06 1.85 2.29
C GLY A 121 33.49 1.79 1.71
N SER A 122 34.51 1.94 2.54
CA SER A 122 35.91 1.78 2.12
C SER A 122 36.29 0.32 1.87
N LEU A 123 35.80 -0.60 2.69
CA LEU A 123 35.98 -2.03 2.52
C LEU A 123 35.20 -2.61 1.34
N ASP A 124 34.00 -2.09 1.10
CA ASP A 124 33.11 -2.54 0.02
C ASP A 124 33.55 -2.07 -1.36
N LYS A 125 34.37 -1.00 -1.46
CA LYS A 125 35.00 -0.62 -2.73
C LYS A 125 35.85 -1.75 -3.32
N ILE A 126 36.54 -2.50 -2.48
CA ILE A 126 37.40 -3.63 -2.90
C ILE A 126 36.54 -4.82 -3.38
N ARG A 127 35.35 -4.99 -2.82
CA ARG A 127 34.42 -6.07 -3.18
C ARG A 127 33.62 -5.78 -4.44
N ARG A 128 33.34 -4.51 -4.75
CA ARG A 128 32.54 -4.11 -5.93
C ARG A 128 33.20 -4.43 -7.25
N GLU A 129 34.53 -4.42 -7.30
CA GLU A 129 35.27 -4.80 -8.51
C GLU A 129 35.04 -6.25 -8.93
N VAL A 130 34.42 -7.06 -8.05
CA VAL A 130 34.15 -8.49 -8.26
C VAL A 130 32.65 -8.81 -8.36
N ASP A 131 31.74 -7.86 -8.06
CA ASP A 131 30.29 -8.11 -8.04
C ASP A 131 29.63 -7.84 -9.40
N ALA A 132 29.52 -8.91 -10.21
CA ALA A 132 28.78 -8.89 -11.48
C ALA A 132 27.25 -8.89 -11.32
N THR A 133 26.70 -9.00 -10.09
CA THR A 133 25.26 -9.19 -9.84
C THR A 133 24.50 -7.93 -9.44
N GLY A 134 25.22 -6.83 -9.11
CA GLY A 134 24.62 -5.61 -8.59
C GLY A 134 24.01 -5.73 -7.19
N MET A 135 24.20 -6.86 -6.52
CA MET A 135 23.69 -7.12 -5.18
C MET A 135 24.36 -6.21 -4.15
N MET A 136 25.64 -5.95 -4.31
CA MET A 136 26.40 -5.05 -3.42
C MET A 136 25.92 -3.60 -3.53
N ASP A 137 25.66 -3.11 -4.73
CA ASP A 137 25.08 -1.77 -4.93
C ASP A 137 23.71 -1.64 -4.31
N ALA A 138 22.90 -2.70 -4.35
CA ALA A 138 21.60 -2.72 -3.69
C ALA A 138 21.74 -2.68 -2.16
N MET A 139 22.66 -3.44 -1.58
CA MET A 139 22.95 -3.44 -0.14
C MET A 139 23.46 -2.09 0.34
N ASP A 140 24.32 -1.42 -0.45
CA ASP A 140 24.81 -0.09 -0.14
C ASP A 140 23.72 0.97 -0.13
N ARG A 141 22.83 0.96 -1.10
CA ARG A 141 21.69 1.86 -1.13
C ARG A 141 20.77 1.67 0.08
N PHE A 142 20.49 0.44 0.47
CA PHE A 142 19.72 0.15 1.67
C PHE A 142 20.40 0.63 2.93
N SER A 143 21.70 0.39 3.06
CA SER A 143 22.48 0.82 4.21
C SER A 143 22.53 2.34 4.33
N GLN A 144 22.74 3.05 3.22
CA GLN A 144 22.74 4.50 3.19
C GLN A 144 21.36 5.08 3.50
N GLN A 145 20.30 4.54 2.90
CA GLN A 145 18.93 4.97 3.17
C GLN A 145 18.54 4.69 4.62
N ALA A 146 18.83 3.49 5.15
CA ALA A 146 18.57 3.15 6.54
C ALA A 146 19.32 4.09 7.51
N THR A 147 20.56 4.41 7.21
CA THR A 147 21.37 5.37 7.99
C THR A 147 20.74 6.76 7.97
N GLY A 148 20.33 7.26 6.79
CA GLY A 148 19.66 8.55 6.63
C GLY A 148 18.35 8.62 7.44
N ILE A 149 17.52 7.59 7.37
CA ILE A 149 16.25 7.47 8.11
C ILE A 149 16.52 7.49 9.63
N LEU A 150 17.49 6.71 10.11
CA LEU A 150 17.84 6.65 11.54
C LEU A 150 18.38 7.97 12.06
N LEU A 151 19.12 8.71 11.23
CA LEU A 151 19.73 9.99 11.60
C LEU A 151 18.72 11.14 11.58
N SER A 152 17.73 11.12 10.70
CA SER A 152 16.72 12.18 10.61
C SER A 152 15.77 12.20 11.81
N GLY A 153 15.46 11.04 12.38
CA GLY A 153 14.47 10.88 13.44
C GLY A 153 13.02 11.15 13.01
N THR A 154 12.81 11.94 11.97
CA THR A 154 11.48 12.41 11.50
C THR A 154 10.56 11.25 11.13
N PHE A 155 11.12 10.23 10.49
CA PHE A 155 10.35 9.05 10.10
C PHE A 155 9.96 8.19 11.32
N ALA A 156 10.84 8.05 12.30
CA ALA A 156 10.54 7.34 13.54
C ALA A 156 9.46 8.09 14.35
N ASP A 157 9.57 9.42 14.41
CA ASP A 157 8.57 10.29 15.04
C ASP A 157 7.19 10.16 14.38
N ALA A 158 7.14 10.06 13.05
CA ALA A 158 5.88 9.88 12.31
C ALA A 158 5.16 8.57 12.65
N LEU A 159 5.90 7.54 13.04
CA LEU A 159 5.34 6.24 13.46
C LEU A 159 4.90 6.22 14.93
N ASP A 160 5.30 7.20 15.72
CA ASP A 160 4.92 7.32 17.13
C ASP A 160 3.70 8.22 17.28
N LEU A 161 2.53 7.63 17.43
CA LEU A 161 1.28 8.37 17.61
C LEU A 161 1.20 9.10 18.96
N SER A 162 2.07 8.82 19.94
CA SER A 162 2.10 9.54 21.21
C SER A 162 2.57 10.99 21.04
N ASN A 163 3.23 11.30 19.92
CA ASN A 163 3.68 12.65 19.56
C ASN A 163 2.61 13.46 18.81
N GLU A 164 1.43 12.90 18.58
CA GLU A 164 0.33 13.61 17.93
C GLU A 164 -0.46 14.45 18.93
N ASP A 165 -1.06 15.57 18.46
CA ASP A 165 -1.97 16.36 19.27
C ASP A 165 -3.15 15.50 19.77
N PRO A 166 -3.40 15.43 21.08
CA PRO A 166 -4.48 14.64 21.65
C PRO A 166 -5.86 14.96 21.02
N LYS A 167 -6.10 16.20 20.61
CA LYS A 167 -7.35 16.61 19.96
C LYS A 167 -7.48 16.00 18.56
N VAL A 168 -6.36 15.85 17.84
CA VAL A 168 -6.34 15.17 16.54
C VAL A 168 -6.56 13.69 16.72
N LEU A 169 -5.88 13.07 17.70
CA LEU A 169 -6.12 11.66 18.06
C LEU A 169 -7.59 11.39 18.35
N GLU A 170 -8.24 12.26 19.15
CA GLU A 170 -9.66 12.16 19.51
C GLU A 170 -10.56 12.22 18.27
N LYS A 171 -10.27 13.11 17.29
CA LYS A 171 -11.02 13.17 16.02
C LYS A 171 -11.01 11.83 15.27
N TYR A 172 -9.89 11.11 15.31
CA TYR A 172 -9.75 9.82 14.63
C TYR A 172 -10.30 8.64 15.43
N MET A 173 -10.55 8.78 16.72
CA MET A 173 -11.12 7.70 17.52
C MET A 173 -12.58 7.47 17.15
N VAL A 174 -12.91 6.26 16.81
CA VAL A 174 -14.31 5.84 16.59
C VAL A 174 -14.88 5.43 17.95
N PRO A 175 -16.07 5.91 18.34
CA PRO A 175 -16.71 5.46 19.56
C PRO A 175 -16.86 3.95 19.60
N ASP A 176 -16.63 3.36 20.77
CA ASP A 176 -16.84 1.94 21.00
C ASP A 176 -18.25 1.52 20.58
N ARG A 177 -18.33 0.48 19.77
CA ARG A 177 -19.59 -0.08 19.30
C ARG A 177 -19.69 -1.53 19.76
N PRO A 178 -20.87 -1.97 20.21
CA PRO A 178 -21.05 -3.36 20.55
C PRO A 178 -20.82 -4.21 19.30
N VAL A 179 -19.98 -5.22 19.44
CA VAL A 179 -19.76 -6.23 18.40
C VAL A 179 -21.05 -6.99 18.19
N VAL A 180 -21.62 -6.91 17.00
CA VAL A 180 -22.82 -7.65 16.63
C VAL A 180 -22.42 -8.96 15.98
N GLY A 181 -22.54 -10.07 16.70
CA GLY A 181 -22.24 -11.41 16.21
C GLY A 181 -20.87 -11.95 16.62
N ARG A 182 -20.45 -13.08 16.04
CA ARG A 182 -19.19 -13.78 16.35
C ARG A 182 -17.97 -13.21 15.64
N PHE A 183 -18.13 -12.18 14.84
CA PHE A 183 -17.08 -11.64 14.01
C PHE A 183 -16.55 -10.36 14.62
N THR A 184 -15.39 -10.45 15.26
CA THR A 184 -14.53 -9.29 15.50
C THR A 184 -13.84 -8.98 14.19
N THR A 185 -14.03 -7.76 13.66
CA THR A 185 -13.18 -7.33 12.55
C THR A 185 -11.79 -7.13 13.09
N ALA A 186 -10.82 -7.49 12.29
CA ALA A 186 -9.43 -7.31 12.65
C ALA A 186 -8.99 -5.85 12.73
N ASP A 187 -9.77 -4.98 12.12
CA ASP A 187 -9.56 -3.55 12.11
C ASP A 187 -10.61 -2.88 12.98
N GLU A 188 -10.57 -3.16 14.27
CA GLU A 188 -11.41 -2.56 15.29
C GLU A 188 -11.37 -1.02 15.25
N PRO A 189 -12.06 -0.30 16.14
CA PRO A 189 -12.15 1.18 16.16
C PRO A 189 -10.83 1.92 15.91
N LYS A 190 -9.70 1.25 16.17
CA LYS A 190 -8.36 1.77 15.90
C LYS A 190 -7.97 1.80 14.41
N ALA A 191 -8.76 1.23 13.50
CA ALA A 191 -8.44 1.24 12.06
C ALA A 191 -8.27 2.66 11.50
N SER A 192 -9.01 3.62 12.02
CA SER A 192 -8.90 5.04 11.69
C SER A 192 -7.51 5.62 11.99
N LEU A 193 -6.83 5.14 13.02
CA LEU A 193 -5.47 5.56 13.37
C LEU A 193 -4.43 5.14 12.31
N LYS A 194 -4.73 4.15 11.46
CA LYS A 194 -3.87 3.83 10.31
C LYS A 194 -3.85 4.98 9.31
N LEU A 195 -4.98 5.65 9.11
CA LEU A 195 -5.06 6.82 8.23
C LEU A 195 -4.34 8.03 8.84
N LEU A 196 -4.48 8.25 10.15
CA LEU A 196 -3.68 9.26 10.86
C LEU A 196 -2.18 9.00 10.67
N MET A 197 -1.73 7.76 10.86
CA MET A 197 -0.34 7.41 10.64
C MET A 197 0.09 7.61 9.18
N ALA A 198 -0.79 7.30 8.21
CA ALA A 198 -0.51 7.57 6.80
C ALA A 198 -0.28 9.06 6.54
N ARG A 199 -1.09 9.96 7.13
CA ARG A 199 -0.90 11.41 7.03
C ARG A 199 0.48 11.82 7.59
N ARG A 200 0.82 11.36 8.80
CA ARG A 200 2.11 11.67 9.44
C ARG A 200 3.30 11.18 8.61
N LEU A 201 3.18 10.00 8.00
CA LEU A 201 4.21 9.46 7.09
C LEU A 201 4.38 10.32 5.84
N VAL A 202 3.28 10.81 5.26
CA VAL A 202 3.36 11.73 4.10
C VAL A 202 4.00 13.06 4.51
N GLU A 203 3.66 13.62 5.66
CA GLU A 203 4.31 14.82 6.23
C GLU A 203 5.82 14.59 6.44
N ALA A 204 6.24 13.39 6.83
CA ALA A 204 7.64 13.02 6.99
C ALA A 204 8.38 12.77 5.65
N GLY A 205 7.71 12.92 4.50
CA GLY A 205 8.30 12.79 3.17
C GLY A 205 8.12 11.44 2.49
N VAL A 206 7.33 10.53 3.06
CA VAL A 206 6.94 9.28 2.38
C VAL A 206 6.03 9.62 1.19
N ARG A 207 6.38 9.13 0.00
CA ARG A 207 5.63 9.46 -1.23
C ARG A 207 4.47 8.52 -1.51
N CYS A 208 4.51 7.31 -0.97
CA CYS A 208 3.45 6.33 -1.14
C CYS A 208 3.25 5.57 0.17
N VAL A 209 2.03 5.52 0.64
CA VAL A 209 1.61 4.72 1.79
C VAL A 209 0.50 3.80 1.35
N SER A 210 0.64 2.50 1.60
CA SER A 210 -0.45 1.55 1.45
C SER A 210 -0.86 0.98 2.80
N LEU A 211 -2.15 0.79 2.98
CA LEU A 211 -2.73 0.17 4.15
C LEU A 211 -3.93 -0.69 3.74
N THR A 212 -4.35 -1.56 4.63
CA THR A 212 -5.57 -2.37 4.45
C THR A 212 -6.54 -2.11 5.57
N ILE A 213 -7.80 -2.01 5.21
CA ILE A 213 -8.94 -2.17 6.11
C ILE A 213 -9.61 -3.47 5.70
N SER A 214 -9.67 -4.46 6.59
CA SER A 214 -10.03 -5.83 6.25
C SER A 214 -11.50 -6.15 6.54
N ASP A 215 -11.85 -7.44 6.38
CA ASP A 215 -13.16 -8.04 6.63
C ASP A 215 -14.25 -7.74 5.60
N PHE A 216 -13.87 -7.36 4.39
CA PHE A 216 -14.79 -7.27 3.25
C PHE A 216 -14.99 -8.61 2.53
N ASP A 217 -14.28 -9.67 2.91
CA ASP A 217 -14.46 -11.04 2.37
C ASP A 217 -15.63 -11.76 3.02
N THR A 218 -16.83 -11.24 2.78
CA THR A 218 -18.06 -11.57 3.50
C THR A 218 -18.85 -12.72 2.85
N HIS A 219 -18.26 -13.91 2.79
CA HIS A 219 -18.95 -15.12 2.30
C HIS A 219 -20.11 -15.58 3.20
N SER A 220 -20.28 -15.00 4.38
CA SER A 220 -21.38 -15.23 5.30
C SER A 220 -21.72 -13.96 6.05
N ASP A 221 -22.98 -13.82 6.47
CA ASP A 221 -23.48 -12.75 7.33
C ASP A 221 -23.05 -11.33 6.89
N ASN A 222 -23.11 -11.07 5.58
CA ASN A 222 -22.60 -9.85 4.97
C ASN A 222 -23.16 -8.57 5.60
N PHE A 223 -24.48 -8.52 5.84
CA PHE A 223 -25.11 -7.29 6.30
C PHE A 223 -24.72 -6.90 7.73
N ASN A 224 -24.65 -7.85 8.66
CA ASN A 224 -24.22 -7.55 10.03
C ASN A 224 -22.77 -7.14 10.08
N ARG A 225 -21.91 -7.80 9.31
CA ARG A 225 -20.51 -7.44 9.19
C ARG A 225 -20.33 -6.03 8.62
N MET A 226 -21.05 -5.69 7.55
CA MET A 226 -20.98 -4.35 6.93
C MET A 226 -21.56 -3.26 7.85
N ARG A 227 -22.64 -3.53 8.59
CA ARG A 227 -23.19 -2.59 9.58
C ARG A 227 -22.18 -2.25 10.68
N TYR A 228 -21.26 -3.14 10.97
CA TYR A 228 -20.17 -2.89 11.92
C TYR A 228 -19.00 -2.16 11.26
N THR A 229 -18.51 -2.64 10.11
CA THR A 229 -17.27 -2.18 9.47
C THR A 229 -17.44 -0.84 8.74
N LEU A 230 -18.56 -0.66 8.01
CA LEU A 230 -18.73 0.52 7.17
C LEU A 230 -18.75 1.85 7.96
N PRO A 231 -19.41 1.96 9.14
CA PRO A 231 -19.34 3.20 9.90
C PRO A 231 -17.94 3.56 10.42
N ILE A 232 -17.09 2.55 10.65
CA ILE A 232 -15.67 2.79 11.02
C ILE A 232 -14.92 3.35 9.81
N LEU A 233 -15.12 2.76 8.64
CA LEU A 233 -14.51 3.21 7.41
C LEU A 233 -14.97 4.60 7.01
N ASP A 234 -16.28 4.86 7.08
CA ASP A 234 -16.88 6.16 6.76
C ASP A 234 -16.28 7.27 7.65
N HIS A 235 -16.30 7.07 8.97
CA HIS A 235 -15.69 8.02 9.91
C HIS A 235 -14.19 8.22 9.60
N ALA A 236 -13.45 7.14 9.37
CA ALA A 236 -12.02 7.18 9.13
C ALA A 236 -11.67 8.00 7.88
N ILE A 237 -12.39 7.76 6.76
CA ILE A 237 -12.13 8.45 5.49
C ILE A 237 -12.54 9.92 5.56
N VAL A 238 -13.70 10.23 6.13
CA VAL A 238 -14.16 11.63 6.28
C VAL A 238 -13.19 12.41 7.16
N THR A 239 -12.79 11.86 8.31
CA THR A 239 -11.82 12.50 9.21
C THR A 239 -10.48 12.72 8.51
N PHE A 240 -10.00 11.73 7.77
CA PHE A 240 -8.73 11.79 7.07
C PHE A 240 -8.72 12.87 5.97
N ILE A 241 -9.77 12.94 5.15
CA ILE A 241 -9.90 13.94 4.09
C ILE A 241 -9.94 15.35 4.71
N ASN A 242 -10.75 15.55 5.75
CA ASN A 242 -10.85 16.84 6.44
C ASN A 242 -9.53 17.26 7.09
N ASP A 243 -8.78 16.32 7.72
CA ASP A 243 -7.47 16.61 8.32
C ASP A 243 -6.44 17.03 7.25
N LEU A 244 -6.43 16.36 6.09
CA LEU A 244 -5.60 16.76 4.98
C LEU A 244 -5.98 18.12 4.39
N GLU A 245 -7.27 18.43 4.31
CA GLU A 245 -7.76 19.73 3.85
C GLU A 245 -7.40 20.84 4.83
N GLU A 246 -7.68 20.67 6.13
CA GLU A 246 -7.32 21.60 7.20
C GLU A 246 -5.81 21.94 7.20
N ARG A 247 -4.97 21.00 6.77
CA ARG A 247 -3.50 21.15 6.69
C ARG A 247 -3.00 21.65 5.34
N GLY A 248 -3.88 21.86 4.36
CA GLY A 248 -3.50 22.22 3.00
C GLY A 248 -2.72 21.13 2.26
N MET A 249 -2.89 19.87 2.64
CA MET A 249 -2.21 18.71 2.06
C MET A 249 -3.05 18.01 0.99
N LEU A 250 -4.37 18.21 0.96
CA LEU A 250 -5.28 17.43 0.13
C LEU A 250 -4.97 17.56 -1.36
N ASP A 251 -4.67 18.74 -1.86
CA ASP A 251 -4.35 18.97 -3.27
C ASP A 251 -3.06 18.28 -3.73
N ASN A 252 -2.16 18.00 -2.78
CA ASN A 252 -0.88 17.34 -3.06
C ASN A 252 -0.86 15.86 -2.66
N THR A 253 -1.98 15.31 -2.21
CA THR A 253 -2.08 13.93 -1.72
C THR A 253 -3.21 13.20 -2.44
N SER A 254 -2.89 12.33 -3.39
CA SER A 254 -3.89 11.47 -4.04
C SER A 254 -4.26 10.32 -3.14
N ILE A 255 -5.55 10.15 -2.92
CA ILE A 255 -6.14 9.07 -2.12
C ILE A 255 -6.89 8.14 -3.05
N ILE A 256 -6.70 6.84 -2.89
CA ILE A 256 -7.53 5.82 -3.52
C ILE A 256 -7.95 4.76 -2.51
N LEU A 257 -9.23 4.47 -2.46
CA LEU A 257 -9.83 3.38 -1.70
C LEU A 257 -10.52 2.44 -2.68
N TRP A 258 -10.04 1.20 -2.77
CA TRP A 258 -10.58 0.18 -3.68
C TRP A 258 -10.40 -1.23 -3.14
N GLY A 259 -11.05 -2.19 -3.77
CA GLY A 259 -10.82 -3.62 -3.62
C GLY A 259 -10.29 -4.24 -4.92
N GLU A 260 -9.83 -5.48 -4.83
CA GLU A 260 -9.32 -6.24 -5.98
C GLU A 260 -10.45 -6.66 -6.95
N PHE A 261 -11.67 -6.83 -6.46
CA PHE A 261 -12.89 -7.14 -7.22
C PHE A 261 -14.13 -6.86 -6.36
N GLY A 262 -15.30 -6.91 -6.99
CA GLY A 262 -16.59 -6.73 -6.31
C GLY A 262 -17.16 -8.01 -5.69
N ARG A 263 -18.40 -7.91 -5.26
CA ARG A 263 -19.15 -8.99 -4.63
C ARG A 263 -20.40 -9.30 -5.43
N THR A 264 -20.84 -10.59 -5.41
CA THR A 264 -22.00 -11.02 -6.18
C THR A 264 -23.24 -10.19 -5.88
N PRO A 265 -24.01 -9.77 -6.91
CA PRO A 265 -25.31 -9.12 -6.72
C PRO A 265 -26.28 -9.98 -5.88
N LYS A 266 -26.24 -11.30 -6.10
CA LYS A 266 -27.08 -12.27 -5.39
C LYS A 266 -26.44 -12.66 -4.06
N ILE A 267 -27.23 -12.65 -3.00
CA ILE A 267 -26.87 -13.19 -1.68
C ILE A 267 -26.83 -14.72 -1.75
N ASN A 268 -25.79 -15.34 -1.20
CA ASN A 268 -25.66 -16.79 -1.12
C ASN A 268 -26.44 -17.39 0.05
N GLY A 269 -26.45 -18.74 0.16
CA GLY A 269 -27.20 -19.47 1.20
C GLY A 269 -26.76 -19.19 2.64
N ASN A 270 -25.59 -18.58 2.85
CA ASN A 270 -25.05 -18.20 4.15
C ASN A 270 -25.27 -16.70 4.48
N ALA A 271 -26.21 -16.04 3.81
CA ALA A 271 -26.44 -14.60 3.90
C ALA A 271 -25.18 -13.76 3.57
N GLY A 272 -24.27 -14.32 2.79
CA GLY A 272 -23.01 -13.70 2.33
C GLY A 272 -23.05 -13.32 0.87
N ARG A 273 -21.91 -12.77 0.40
CA ARG A 273 -21.65 -12.46 -1.00
C ARG A 273 -20.34 -13.09 -1.44
N ASP A 274 -20.33 -13.73 -2.59
CA ASP A 274 -19.14 -14.36 -3.16
C ASP A 274 -18.37 -13.37 -4.05
N HIS A 275 -17.20 -13.80 -4.57
CA HIS A 275 -16.37 -12.98 -5.43
C HIS A 275 -17.05 -12.68 -6.78
N TRP A 276 -16.98 -11.43 -7.25
CA TRP A 276 -17.55 -10.98 -8.51
C TRP A 276 -16.58 -10.08 -9.28
N PRO A 277 -15.75 -10.65 -10.17
CA PRO A 277 -14.68 -9.91 -10.84
C PRO A 277 -15.15 -8.97 -11.95
N ARG A 278 -16.45 -8.93 -12.27
CA ARG A 278 -16.99 -8.14 -13.38
C ARG A 278 -17.18 -6.67 -13.04
N VAL A 279 -17.42 -6.37 -11.76
CA VAL A 279 -17.68 -5.02 -11.26
C VAL A 279 -16.94 -4.84 -9.96
N ALA A 280 -16.26 -3.71 -9.83
CA ALA A 280 -15.72 -3.19 -8.59
C ALA A 280 -15.98 -1.69 -8.54
N CYS A 281 -15.83 -1.08 -7.37
CA CYS A 281 -15.86 0.38 -7.23
C CYS A 281 -14.57 0.87 -6.60
N ALA A 282 -14.25 2.15 -6.85
CA ALA A 282 -13.17 2.86 -6.19
C ALA A 282 -13.67 4.24 -5.77
N LEU A 283 -13.13 4.75 -4.67
CA LEU A 283 -13.25 6.16 -4.27
C LEU A 283 -11.89 6.80 -4.50
N MET A 284 -11.87 7.97 -5.14
CA MET A 284 -10.66 8.75 -5.34
C MET A 284 -10.89 10.18 -4.82
N ALA A 285 -9.86 10.75 -4.18
CA ALA A 285 -9.91 12.09 -3.63
C ALA A 285 -8.51 12.73 -3.59
N GLY A 286 -8.45 14.04 -3.45
CA GLY A 286 -7.21 14.79 -3.35
C GLY A 286 -6.42 14.87 -4.66
N GLY A 287 -5.13 15.22 -4.58
CA GLY A 287 -4.21 15.29 -5.72
C GLY A 287 -4.61 16.27 -6.83
N GLY A 288 -5.39 17.30 -6.51
CA GLY A 288 -5.89 18.26 -7.49
C GLY A 288 -6.98 17.70 -8.44
N MET A 289 -7.55 16.54 -8.11
CA MET A 289 -8.64 15.95 -8.92
C MET A 289 -9.93 16.76 -8.86
N ARG A 290 -10.72 16.71 -9.92
CA ARG A 290 -12.09 17.21 -9.88
C ARG A 290 -12.98 16.27 -9.08
N HIS A 291 -13.53 16.77 -7.98
CA HIS A 291 -14.33 15.98 -7.05
C HIS A 291 -15.85 16.08 -7.33
N GLY A 292 -16.65 15.32 -6.57
CA GLY A 292 -18.11 15.43 -6.54
C GLY A 292 -18.80 14.77 -7.72
N GLN A 293 -18.18 13.82 -8.39
CA GLN A 293 -18.75 13.13 -9.55
C GLN A 293 -18.71 11.61 -9.42
N VAL A 294 -19.56 10.96 -10.17
CA VAL A 294 -19.60 9.51 -10.33
C VAL A 294 -19.22 9.18 -11.77
N ILE A 295 -18.24 8.32 -11.96
CA ILE A 295 -17.75 7.90 -13.27
C ILE A 295 -18.14 6.44 -13.48
N GLY A 296 -18.89 6.19 -14.55
CA GLY A 296 -19.41 4.88 -14.91
C GLY A 296 -20.69 4.50 -14.20
N ALA A 297 -21.40 3.55 -14.77
CA ALA A 297 -22.61 2.98 -14.21
C ALA A 297 -22.68 1.48 -14.46
N THR A 298 -23.44 0.80 -13.58
CA THR A 298 -23.76 -0.62 -13.74
C THR A 298 -25.20 -0.80 -14.16
N ASP A 299 -25.54 -2.02 -14.56
CA ASP A 299 -26.92 -2.44 -14.66
C ASP A 299 -27.67 -2.31 -13.33
N ARG A 300 -28.99 -2.45 -13.35
CA ARG A 300 -29.86 -2.30 -12.16
C ARG A 300 -29.51 -3.25 -11.02
N LEU A 301 -28.86 -4.37 -11.30
CA LEU A 301 -28.48 -5.38 -10.33
C LEU A 301 -27.01 -5.24 -9.86
N ALA A 302 -26.28 -4.27 -10.35
CA ALA A 302 -24.83 -4.13 -10.14
C ALA A 302 -24.04 -5.37 -10.60
N GLY A 303 -24.50 -6.01 -11.68
CA GLY A 303 -23.88 -7.22 -12.22
C GLY A 303 -22.83 -6.97 -13.27
N GLU A 304 -23.04 -5.97 -14.13
CA GLU A 304 -22.18 -5.64 -15.27
C GLU A 304 -22.02 -4.12 -15.40
N PRO A 305 -20.88 -3.63 -15.86
CA PRO A 305 -20.75 -2.23 -16.24
C PRO A 305 -21.51 -1.99 -17.55
N VAL A 306 -22.34 -0.96 -17.62
CA VAL A 306 -23.16 -0.61 -18.80
C VAL A 306 -22.84 0.74 -19.40
N ASP A 307 -22.18 1.62 -18.62
CA ASP A 307 -21.77 2.95 -19.08
C ASP A 307 -20.37 3.27 -18.55
N ARG A 308 -19.55 3.89 -19.39
CA ARG A 308 -18.19 4.37 -19.06
C ARG A 308 -17.40 3.41 -18.14
N PRO A 309 -17.13 2.16 -18.56
CA PRO A 309 -16.33 1.25 -17.76
C PRO A 309 -14.93 1.81 -17.55
N VAL A 310 -14.45 1.77 -16.31
CA VAL A 310 -13.12 2.22 -15.93
C VAL A 310 -12.22 1.02 -15.69
N SER A 311 -11.04 1.03 -16.29
CA SER A 311 -10.01 -0.01 -16.05
C SER A 311 -9.05 0.40 -14.95
N PHE A 312 -8.45 -0.58 -14.26
CA PHE A 312 -7.37 -0.31 -13.30
C PHE A 312 -6.20 0.47 -13.91
N GLN A 313 -5.93 0.27 -15.19
CA GLN A 313 -4.84 0.95 -15.87
C GLN A 313 -5.12 2.45 -16.08
N GLU A 314 -6.36 2.86 -16.33
CA GLU A 314 -6.75 4.28 -16.37
C GLU A 314 -6.60 4.94 -15.01
N VAL A 315 -6.95 4.21 -13.94
CA VAL A 315 -6.74 4.68 -12.56
C VAL A 315 -5.24 4.84 -12.27
N PHE A 316 -4.42 3.86 -12.62
CA PHE A 316 -2.96 3.98 -12.45
C PHE A 316 -2.38 5.11 -13.29
N ALA A 317 -2.81 5.27 -14.54
CA ALA A 317 -2.37 6.38 -15.38
C ALA A 317 -2.70 7.74 -14.73
N THR A 318 -3.89 7.86 -14.12
CA THR A 318 -4.30 9.07 -13.39
C THR A 318 -3.38 9.32 -12.18
N LEU A 319 -3.14 8.30 -11.35
CA LEU A 319 -2.27 8.42 -10.18
C LEU A 319 -0.82 8.77 -10.57
N TYR A 320 -0.28 8.14 -11.62
CA TYR A 320 1.06 8.45 -12.12
C TYR A 320 1.15 9.89 -12.62
N ARG A 321 0.13 10.37 -13.35
CA ARG A 321 0.07 11.76 -13.81
C ARG A 321 0.10 12.75 -12.65
N HIS A 322 -0.65 12.52 -11.57
CA HIS A 322 -0.63 13.38 -10.38
C HIS A 322 0.75 13.41 -9.70
N LEU A 323 1.52 12.34 -9.84
CA LEU A 323 2.90 12.27 -9.35
C LEU A 323 3.92 12.84 -10.35
N GLY A 324 3.46 13.49 -11.44
CA GLY A 324 4.32 14.07 -12.46
C GLY A 324 5.00 13.04 -13.37
N ILE A 325 4.49 11.81 -13.44
CA ILE A 325 5.04 10.74 -14.27
C ILE A 325 4.18 10.58 -15.53
N ASP A 326 4.77 10.85 -16.69
CA ASP A 326 4.16 10.61 -17.99
C ASP A 326 4.25 9.11 -18.34
N THR A 327 3.13 8.41 -18.30
CA THR A 327 3.04 6.98 -18.56
C THR A 327 3.32 6.57 -20.00
N HIS A 328 3.27 7.50 -20.95
CA HIS A 328 3.60 7.26 -22.36
C HIS A 328 5.10 7.27 -22.63
N GLN A 329 5.87 7.96 -21.79
CA GLN A 329 7.32 8.07 -21.92
C GLN A 329 8.06 7.21 -20.88
N ALA A 330 7.48 7.07 -19.68
CA ALA A 330 8.14 6.37 -18.58
C ALA A 330 8.11 4.86 -18.79
N THR A 331 9.30 4.27 -18.77
CA THR A 331 9.48 2.81 -18.71
C THR A 331 10.33 2.43 -17.51
N ILE A 332 10.16 1.21 -17.03
CA ILE A 332 10.98 0.61 -15.99
C ILE A 332 11.63 -0.67 -16.53
N GLN A 333 12.90 -0.87 -16.22
CA GLN A 333 13.62 -2.08 -16.64
C GLN A 333 13.46 -3.19 -15.61
N ASP A 334 13.28 -4.42 -16.10
CA ASP A 334 13.37 -5.63 -15.27
C ASP A 334 14.85 -5.99 -14.95
N LEU A 335 15.05 -7.07 -14.20
CA LEU A 335 16.40 -7.56 -13.85
C LEU A 335 17.24 -8.00 -15.06
N HIS A 336 16.63 -8.16 -16.23
CA HIS A 336 17.30 -8.51 -17.49
C HIS A 336 17.49 -7.30 -18.42
N GLY A 337 17.18 -6.07 -17.92
CA GLY A 337 17.31 -4.84 -18.69
C GLY A 337 16.18 -4.61 -19.71
N ARG A 338 15.11 -5.40 -19.70
CA ARG A 338 13.98 -5.23 -20.64
C ARG A 338 13.09 -4.11 -20.15
N PRO A 339 12.73 -3.13 -21.01
CA PRO A 339 11.84 -2.04 -20.66
C PRO A 339 10.37 -2.54 -20.59
N HIS A 340 9.64 -2.06 -19.60
CA HIS A 340 8.22 -2.27 -19.40
C HIS A 340 7.51 -0.94 -19.25
N TYR A 341 6.41 -0.72 -19.96
CA TYR A 341 5.53 0.40 -19.72
C TYR A 341 4.81 0.26 -18.38
N LEU A 342 4.50 1.40 -17.74
CA LEU A 342 3.80 1.44 -16.46
C LEU A 342 2.35 1.01 -16.60
N VAL A 343 1.73 1.43 -17.69
CA VAL A 343 0.39 1.03 -18.16
C VAL A 343 0.50 0.70 -19.65
N ASP A 344 -0.50 0.03 -20.21
CA ASP A 344 -0.51 -0.22 -21.66
C ASP A 344 -0.59 1.11 -22.42
N PRO A 345 0.10 1.27 -23.57
CA PRO A 345 0.25 2.57 -24.26
C PRO A 345 -1.06 3.25 -24.67
N GLU A 346 -2.13 2.46 -24.87
CA GLU A 346 -3.48 2.99 -25.21
C GLU A 346 -4.28 3.45 -23.98
N LYS A 347 -3.72 3.32 -22.78
CA LYS A 347 -4.40 3.73 -21.54
C LYS A 347 -4.00 5.12 -21.12
N HIS A 348 -4.99 5.95 -20.92
CA HIS A 348 -4.85 7.35 -20.56
C HIS A 348 -5.39 7.63 -19.15
N PRO A 349 -4.95 8.71 -18.50
CA PRO A 349 -5.61 9.19 -17.29
C PRO A 349 -7.09 9.45 -17.49
N LEU A 350 -7.88 9.30 -16.44
CA LEU A 350 -9.31 9.59 -16.44
C LEU A 350 -9.55 11.09 -16.73
N PRO A 351 -10.09 11.46 -17.89
CA PRO A 351 -10.26 12.87 -18.27
C PRO A 351 -11.26 13.60 -17.36
N GLU A 352 -12.14 12.86 -16.71
CA GLU A 352 -13.12 13.39 -15.79
C GLU A 352 -12.46 13.93 -14.51
N LEU A 353 -11.30 13.40 -14.12
CA LEU A 353 -10.58 13.75 -12.87
C LEU A 353 -9.47 14.79 -13.07
N ILE A 354 -9.08 15.09 -14.31
CA ILE A 354 -7.93 15.97 -14.62
C ILE A 354 -8.35 17.32 -15.18
#